data_9981ce476b668e687be5f4ca60d77013
#
_entry.id   9981ce476b668e687be5f4ca60d77013
#
_cell.length_a   1.000
_cell.length_b   1.000
_cell.length_c   1.000
_cell.angle_alpha   90.00
_cell.angle_beta   90.00
_cell.angle_gamma   90.00
#
_symmetry.space_group_name_H-M   'P 1'
#
loop_
_entity.id
_entity.type
_entity.pdbx_description
1 polymer ?
#
loop_
_entity_poly.entity_id
_entity_poly.type
_entity_poly.pdbx_seq_one_letter_code
_entity_poly.pdbx_strand_id
1 'polypeptide(L)' 'MQEQIIESAGQIYNYLSNKGEVSINKMKKDLSLNENFAEMGLGWLSREDKLEYTQKAKSVTVKLR' A
#
# COMPACT_ATOMS: atom_id res chain seq x y z
N MET A 1 4.68 11.22 -14.17
CA MET A 1 3.61 10.46 -13.55
C MET A 1 4.05 9.06 -13.14
N GLN A 2 4.72 8.34 -14.01
CA GLN A 2 5.22 7.01 -13.71
C GLN A 2 6.21 7.00 -12.55
N GLU A 3 7.05 8.03 -12.48
CA GLU A 3 8.01 8.18 -11.39
C GLU A 3 7.34 8.32 -10.04
N GLN A 4 6.22 9.03 -9.99
CA GLN A 4 5.46 9.22 -8.75
C GLN A 4 4.80 7.94 -8.30
N ILE A 5 4.39 7.09 -9.24
CA ILE A 5 3.81 5.79 -8.92
C ILE A 5 4.87 4.88 -8.32
N ILE A 6 6.06 4.86 -8.91
CA ILE A 6 7.17 4.04 -8.41
C ILE A 6 7.60 4.53 -7.03
N GLU A 7 7.66 5.84 -6.83
CA GLU A 7 8.00 6.42 -5.54
C GLU A 7 6.97 6.06 -4.48
N SER A 8 5.68 6.17 -4.81
CA SER A 8 4.61 5.80 -3.90
C SER A 8 4.67 4.32 -3.56
N ALA A 9 4.94 3.47 -4.54
CA ALA A 9 5.07 2.03 -4.30
C ALA A 9 6.24 1.74 -3.36
N GLY A 10 7.36 2.45 -3.53
CA GLY A 10 8.51 2.31 -2.64
C GLY A 10 8.21 2.71 -1.22
N GLN A 11 7.48 3.80 -1.03
CA GLN A 11 7.06 4.25 0.30
C GLN A 11 6.15 3.23 0.97
N ILE A 12 5.20 2.69 0.21
CA ILE A 12 4.28 1.67 0.72
C ILE A 12 5.06 0.42 1.10
N TYR A 13 5.98 -0.02 0.26
CA TYR A 13 6.79 -1.20 0.52
C TYR A 13 7.57 -1.04 1.82
N ASN A 14 8.26 0.08 1.98
CA ASN A 14 9.05 0.35 3.18
C ASN A 14 8.17 0.41 4.42
N TYR A 15 7.03 1.05 4.32
CA TYR A 15 6.08 1.15 5.43
C TYR A 15 5.62 -0.23 5.88
N LEU A 16 5.24 -1.09 4.94
CA LEU A 16 4.76 -2.43 5.25
C LEU A 16 5.87 -3.32 5.78
N SER A 17 7.11 -3.12 5.32
CA SER A 17 8.25 -3.84 5.85
C SER A 17 8.44 -3.60 7.35
N ASN A 18 8.14 -2.38 7.79
CA ASN A 18 8.32 -1.99 9.19
C ASN A 18 7.09 -2.30 10.04
N LYS A 19 5.90 -2.18 9.47
CA LYS A 19 4.65 -2.28 10.23
C LYS A 19 3.98 -3.65 10.15
N GLY A 20 4.28 -4.44 9.13
CA GLY A 20 3.59 -5.70 8.92
C GLY A 20 2.21 -5.48 8.31
N GLU A 21 1.20 -6.13 8.85
CA GLU A 21 -0.16 -6.00 8.32
C GLU A 21 -0.84 -4.76 8.90
N VAL A 22 -1.39 -3.91 8.02
CA VAL A 22 -2.09 -2.69 8.42
C VAL A 22 -3.31 -2.50 7.53
N SER A 23 -4.30 -1.75 8.03
CA SER A 23 -5.43 -1.38 7.19
C SER A 23 -4.99 -0.38 6.13
N ILE A 24 -5.61 -0.46 4.96
CA ILE A 24 -5.28 0.44 3.85
C ILE A 24 -5.54 1.89 4.24
N ASN A 25 -6.63 2.14 4.96
CA ASN A 25 -6.96 3.50 5.39
C ASN A 25 -5.90 4.07 6.33
N LYS A 26 -5.40 3.26 7.26
CA LYS A 26 -4.34 3.69 8.16
C LYS A 26 -3.05 3.98 7.40
N MET A 27 -2.71 3.13 6.45
CA MET A 27 -1.52 3.33 5.63
C MET A 27 -1.60 4.65 4.85
N LYS A 28 -2.72 4.93 4.22
CA LYS A 28 -2.91 6.17 3.48
C LYS A 28 -2.72 7.38 4.38
N LYS A 29 -3.26 7.31 5.59
CA LYS A 29 -3.17 8.39 6.56
C LYS A 29 -1.74 8.58 7.06
N ASP A 30 -1.07 7.50 7.41
CA ASP A 30 0.28 7.57 7.96
C ASP A 30 1.29 8.09 6.94
N LEU A 31 1.12 7.70 5.68
CA LEU A 31 2.02 8.11 4.61
C LEU A 31 1.63 9.44 3.98
N SER A 32 0.47 9.98 4.35
CA SER A 32 -0.06 11.24 3.79
C SER A 32 -0.10 11.20 2.26
N LEU A 33 -0.37 10.03 1.70
CA LEU A 33 -0.44 9.89 0.25
C LEU A 33 -1.78 10.37 -0.28
N ASN A 34 -1.74 11.00 -1.45
CA ASN A 34 -2.96 11.25 -2.20
C ASN A 34 -3.62 9.90 -2.50
N GLU A 35 -4.95 9.86 -2.40
CA GLU A 35 -5.69 8.62 -2.58
C GLU A 35 -5.37 7.93 -3.91
N ASN A 36 -5.25 8.73 -4.99
CA ASN A 36 -4.94 8.18 -6.30
C ASN A 36 -3.55 7.54 -6.33
N PHE A 37 -2.55 8.20 -5.73
CA PHE A 37 -1.20 7.66 -5.70
C PHE A 37 -1.09 6.46 -4.78
N ALA A 38 -1.85 6.44 -3.69
CA ALA A 38 -1.89 5.27 -2.82
C ALA A 38 -2.42 4.06 -3.56
N GLU A 39 -3.53 4.23 -4.29
CA GLU A 39 -4.13 3.14 -5.06
C GLU A 39 -3.22 2.68 -6.20
N MET A 40 -2.58 3.62 -6.90
CA MET A 40 -1.65 3.30 -7.98
C MET A 40 -0.43 2.54 -7.44
N GLY A 41 0.11 2.97 -6.30
CA GLY A 41 1.25 2.29 -5.68
C GLY A 41 0.89 0.89 -5.23
N LEU A 42 -0.28 0.72 -4.63
CA LEU A 42 -0.77 -0.60 -4.24
C LEU A 42 -0.98 -1.49 -5.47
N GLY A 43 -1.53 -0.91 -6.54
CA GLY A 43 -1.73 -1.62 -7.79
C GLY A 43 -0.41 -2.08 -8.40
N TRP A 44 0.59 -1.22 -8.38
CA TRP A 44 1.93 -1.56 -8.87
C TRP A 44 2.51 -2.74 -8.10
N LEU A 45 2.47 -2.68 -6.76
CA LEU A 45 3.00 -3.76 -5.93
C LEU A 45 2.20 -5.04 -6.07
N SER A 46 0.89 -4.93 -6.26
CA SER A 46 0.04 -6.09 -6.51
C SER A 46 0.39 -6.77 -7.82
N ARG A 47 0.67 -5.96 -8.84
CA ARG A 47 1.08 -6.46 -10.15
C ARG A 47 2.39 -7.22 -10.06
N GLU A 48 3.29 -6.79 -9.16
CA GLU A 48 4.57 -7.45 -8.92
C GLU A 48 4.45 -8.62 -7.93
N ASP A 49 3.23 -8.94 -7.51
CA ASP A 49 2.95 -10.05 -6.59
C ASP A 49 3.66 -9.89 -5.25
N LYS A 50 3.71 -8.65 -4.75
CA LYS A 50 4.40 -8.31 -3.50
C LYS A 50 3.47 -8.15 -2.32
N LEU A 51 2.16 -8.13 -2.55
CA LEU A 51 1.19 -7.83 -1.51
C LEU A 51 0.21 -8.96 -1.30
N GLU A 52 -0.28 -9.06 -0.08
CA GLU A 52 -1.39 -9.90 0.31
C GLU A 52 -2.46 -9.06 0.97
N TYR A 53 -3.71 -9.27 0.58
CA TYR A 53 -4.85 -8.54 1.13
C TYR A 53 -5.69 -9.47 1.97
N THR A 54 -6.21 -8.95 3.08
CA THR A 54 -7.14 -9.68 3.93
C THR A 54 -8.34 -8.79 4.21
N GLN A 55 -9.53 -9.28 3.92
CA GLN A 55 -10.73 -8.54 4.25
C GLN A 55 -11.22 -8.96 5.62
N LYS A 56 -11.40 -7.97 6.49
CA LYS A 56 -11.88 -8.20 7.86
C LYS A 56 -13.07 -7.29 8.10
N ALA A 57 -14.25 -7.89 8.32
CA ALA A 57 -15.47 -7.14 8.64
C ALA A 57 -15.67 -5.96 7.69
N LYS A 58 -15.38 -4.73 8.13
CA LYS A 58 -15.59 -3.52 7.36
C LYS A 58 -14.31 -2.91 6.82
N SER A 59 -13.18 -3.60 6.93
CA SER A 59 -11.91 -3.02 6.50
C SER A 59 -11.11 -4.05 5.71
N VAL A 60 -10.17 -3.54 4.93
CA VAL A 60 -9.23 -4.36 4.18
C VAL A 60 -7.84 -4.06 4.71
N THR A 61 -7.11 -5.11 5.09
CA THR A 61 -5.72 -4.98 5.50
C THR A 61 -4.80 -5.45 4.39
N VAL A 62 -3.57 -4.99 4.43
CA VAL A 62 -2.57 -5.34 3.44
C VAL A 62 -1.25 -5.62 4.15
N LYS A 63 -0.50 -6.56 3.61
CA LYS A 63 0.85 -6.87 4.11
C LYS A 63 1.72 -7.33 2.95
N LEU A 64 3.02 -7.35 3.15
CA LEU A 64 3.94 -7.91 2.17
C LEU A 64 3.85 -9.44 2.18
N ARG A 65 3.97 -10.02 1.01
CA ARG A 65 4.00 -11.49 0.86
C ARG A 65 5.29 -12.11 1.33
#